data_3656028923421243c122e3e9dbfbe656
#
_entry.id   3656028923421243c122e3e9dbfbe656
#
_cell.length_a   1.000
_cell.length_b   1.000
_cell.length_c   1.000
_cell.angle_alpha   90.00
_cell.angle_beta   90.00
_cell.angle_gamma   90.00
#
_symmetry.space_group_name_H-M   'P 1'
#
loop_
_entity.id
_entity.type
_entity.pdbx_description
1 polymer ?
#
loop_
_entity_poly.entity_id
_entity_poly.type
_entity_poly.pdbx_seq_one_letter_code
_entity_poly.pdbx_strand_id
1 'polypeptide(L)'
;NELALKKKILNLVEETFMHCTTFADDLGLNPKYFESVAIGGATAVWMTAAAAMAINSGQAEVVLCVRGDNTLSGISSTGMIALIREMCHGEFEYPFGLTTPGGYALMAQRYLHESKGKREHLASVAVTMRQHAQMKENAMNKDDLTMDDVMGARLLASPLTKFDCSIISDGGAAFIVTTAAKAKELGRKRDPIYLHGMGQGFSHQYLTSCEDLDQIYGAIQTSGDKAFKTAGMTNKDVDITCLYDCFKITTLLELEGCLLY
;
A
#
# COMPACT_ATOMS: atom_id res chain seq x y z
N ASN A 1 -20.37 -14.76 -17.80
CA ASN A 1 -21.07 -15.24 -16.64
C ASN A 1 -20.33 -14.73 -15.40
N GLU A 2 -20.72 -13.53 -14.95
CA GLU A 2 -20.04 -12.73 -13.90
C GLU A 2 -19.92 -13.50 -12.57
N LEU A 3 -20.88 -14.36 -12.28
CA LEU A 3 -20.90 -15.19 -11.05
C LEU A 3 -19.88 -16.33 -11.12
N ALA A 4 -19.63 -16.88 -12.31
CA ALA A 4 -18.63 -17.92 -12.52
C ALA A 4 -17.21 -17.32 -12.49
N LEU A 5 -17.05 -16.11 -12.98
CA LEU A 5 -15.78 -15.37 -12.91
C LEU A 5 -15.45 -14.99 -11.45
N LYS A 6 -16.46 -14.49 -10.69
CA LYS A 6 -16.31 -14.21 -9.24
C LYS A 6 -15.95 -15.46 -8.44
N LYS A 7 -16.58 -16.61 -8.71
CA LYS A 7 -16.22 -17.89 -8.05
C LYS A 7 -14.82 -18.37 -8.42
N LYS A 8 -14.40 -18.20 -9.69
CA LYS A 8 -13.04 -18.57 -10.14
C LYS A 8 -11.98 -17.67 -9.49
N ILE A 9 -12.21 -16.37 -9.41
CA ILE A 9 -11.29 -15.43 -8.76
C ILE A 9 -11.19 -15.70 -7.24
N LEU A 10 -12.31 -16.02 -6.58
CA LEU A 10 -12.34 -16.36 -5.15
C LEU A 10 -11.56 -17.65 -4.84
N ASN A 11 -11.63 -18.66 -5.70
CA ASN A 11 -10.85 -19.89 -5.52
C ASN A 11 -9.34 -19.69 -5.80
N LEU A 12 -8.96 -18.67 -6.58
CA LEU A 12 -7.57 -18.37 -6.92
C LEU A 12 -6.75 -17.84 -5.74
N VAL A 13 -7.39 -17.18 -4.77
CA VAL A 13 -6.68 -16.54 -3.65
C VAL A 13 -6.35 -17.53 -2.52
N GLU A 14 -7.14 -18.58 -2.35
CA GLU A 14 -6.97 -19.54 -1.24
C GLU A 14 -5.98 -20.70 -1.54
N GLU A 15 -5.70 -21.02 -2.81
CA GLU A 15 -5.00 -22.27 -3.16
C GLU A 15 -3.79 -22.13 -4.10
N THR A 16 -3.39 -20.90 -4.50
CA THR A 16 -2.41 -20.79 -5.59
C THR A 16 -0.99 -20.49 -5.13
N PHE A 17 -0.16 -21.48 -5.25
CA PHE A 17 1.29 -21.38 -5.12
C PHE A 17 1.93 -20.53 -6.24
N MET A 18 1.30 -20.43 -7.41
CA MET A 18 1.84 -19.79 -8.62
C MET A 18 0.86 -18.76 -9.20
N HIS A 19 0.62 -17.67 -8.51
CA HIS A 19 -0.40 -16.68 -8.86
C HIS A 19 -0.32 -16.17 -10.32
N CYS A 20 0.87 -15.82 -10.82
CA CYS A 20 1.02 -15.26 -12.16
C CYS A 20 0.64 -16.24 -13.25
N THR A 21 1.07 -17.50 -13.14
CA THR A 21 0.76 -18.52 -14.13
C THR A 21 -0.71 -18.89 -14.13
N THR A 22 -1.32 -18.98 -12.95
CA THR A 22 -2.75 -19.23 -12.80
C THR A 22 -3.58 -18.10 -13.40
N PHE A 23 -3.21 -16.85 -13.18
CA PHE A 23 -3.85 -15.70 -13.83
C PHE A 23 -3.72 -15.73 -15.35
N ALA A 24 -2.53 -16.08 -15.85
CA ALA A 24 -2.29 -16.17 -17.28
C ALA A 24 -3.18 -17.26 -17.92
N ASP A 25 -3.27 -18.42 -17.31
CA ASP A 25 -4.11 -19.53 -17.77
C ASP A 25 -5.60 -19.16 -17.76
N ASP A 26 -6.09 -18.55 -16.68
CA ASP A 26 -7.49 -18.14 -16.56
C ASP A 26 -7.90 -17.05 -17.57
N LEU A 27 -6.98 -16.17 -17.91
CA LEU A 27 -7.18 -15.12 -18.91
C LEU A 27 -6.87 -15.59 -20.34
N GLY A 28 -6.38 -16.82 -20.53
CA GLY A 28 -5.96 -17.34 -21.83
C GLY A 28 -4.75 -16.62 -22.41
N LEU A 29 -3.86 -16.10 -21.55
CA LEU A 29 -2.66 -15.40 -21.97
C LEU A 29 -1.47 -16.35 -22.05
N ASN A 30 -0.53 -16.04 -22.94
CA ASN A 30 0.76 -16.73 -23.04
C ASN A 30 1.90 -15.71 -22.89
N PRO A 31 2.15 -15.22 -21.67
CA PRO A 31 3.14 -14.17 -21.44
C PRO A 31 4.56 -14.71 -21.63
N LYS A 32 5.43 -13.86 -22.22
CA LYS A 32 6.87 -14.13 -22.33
C LYS A 32 7.64 -13.71 -21.07
N TYR A 33 7.05 -12.82 -20.27
CA TYR A 33 7.55 -12.33 -19.01
C TYR A 33 6.43 -12.45 -17.97
N PHE A 34 6.75 -12.95 -16.79
CA PHE A 34 5.85 -13.00 -15.65
C PHE A 34 6.63 -12.91 -14.34
N GLU A 35 6.04 -12.25 -13.35
CA GLU A 35 6.64 -12.05 -12.04
C GLU A 35 5.56 -11.88 -10.99
N SER A 36 5.80 -12.40 -9.78
CA SER A 36 4.99 -12.13 -8.59
C SER A 36 5.78 -11.26 -7.63
N VAL A 37 5.16 -10.18 -7.17
CA VAL A 37 5.74 -9.24 -6.22
C VAL A 37 4.92 -9.26 -4.93
N ALA A 38 5.57 -9.46 -3.79
CA ALA A 38 4.94 -9.46 -2.47
C ALA A 38 5.81 -8.71 -1.47
N ILE A 39 5.60 -7.40 -1.36
CA ILE A 39 6.33 -6.50 -0.43
C ILE A 39 5.35 -5.66 0.41
N GLY A 40 4.25 -6.27 0.84
CA GLY A 40 3.24 -5.60 1.65
C GLY A 40 2.50 -4.50 0.90
N GLY A 41 2.19 -3.39 1.56
CA GLY A 41 1.46 -2.26 0.98
C GLY A 41 2.13 -1.59 -0.20
N ALA A 42 3.45 -1.63 -0.30
CA ALA A 42 4.21 -1.07 -1.41
C ALA A 42 4.14 -1.92 -2.71
N THR A 43 3.52 -3.10 -2.67
CA THR A 43 3.48 -4.05 -3.80
C THR A 43 2.97 -3.41 -5.10
N ALA A 44 1.86 -2.67 -5.06
CA ALA A 44 1.27 -2.07 -6.27
C ALA A 44 2.18 -1.01 -6.90
N VAL A 45 2.85 -0.20 -6.08
CA VAL A 45 3.81 0.81 -6.53
C VAL A 45 5.04 0.13 -7.13
N TRP A 46 5.57 -0.88 -6.46
CA TRP A 46 6.74 -1.62 -6.94
C TRP A 46 6.47 -2.41 -8.22
N MET A 47 5.27 -2.98 -8.41
CA MET A 47 4.89 -3.61 -9.68
C MET A 47 5.07 -2.66 -10.87
N THR A 48 4.77 -1.37 -10.70
CA THR A 48 4.98 -0.37 -11.76
C THR A 48 6.46 -0.24 -12.11
N ALA A 49 7.32 -0.19 -11.10
CA ALA A 49 8.77 -0.12 -11.29
C ALA A 49 9.33 -1.40 -11.93
N ALA A 50 8.90 -2.59 -11.46
CA ALA A 50 9.31 -3.88 -12.02
C ALA A 50 8.90 -4.00 -13.49
N ALA A 51 7.67 -3.62 -13.83
CA ALA A 51 7.18 -3.61 -15.20
C ALA A 51 8.00 -2.66 -16.10
N ALA A 52 8.32 -1.47 -15.62
CA ALA A 52 9.18 -0.52 -16.35
C ALA A 52 10.60 -1.07 -16.57
N MET A 53 11.19 -1.74 -15.58
CA MET A 53 12.49 -2.40 -15.71
C MET A 53 12.44 -3.53 -16.73
N ALA A 54 11.40 -4.37 -16.73
CA ALA A 54 11.22 -5.44 -17.70
C ALA A 54 11.13 -4.89 -19.15
N ILE A 55 10.40 -3.78 -19.34
CA ILE A 55 10.27 -3.12 -20.64
C ILE A 55 11.61 -2.53 -21.09
N ASN A 56 12.31 -1.82 -20.19
CA ASN A 56 13.58 -1.20 -20.49
C ASN A 56 14.70 -2.22 -20.80
N SER A 57 14.61 -3.43 -20.20
CA SER A 57 15.54 -4.52 -20.48
C SER A 57 15.16 -5.36 -21.71
N GLY A 58 14.07 -5.02 -22.41
CA GLY A 58 13.60 -5.74 -23.59
C GLY A 58 12.92 -7.09 -23.31
N GLN A 59 12.61 -7.41 -22.08
CA GLN A 59 11.91 -8.65 -21.69
C GLN A 59 10.43 -8.61 -22.09
N ALA A 60 9.84 -7.42 -22.13
CA ALA A 60 8.44 -7.21 -22.52
C ALA A 60 8.27 -5.87 -23.24
N GLU A 61 7.22 -5.74 -24.07
CA GLU A 61 6.79 -4.46 -24.65
C GLU A 61 5.59 -3.89 -23.90
N VAL A 62 4.74 -4.76 -23.39
CA VAL A 62 3.50 -4.44 -22.68
C VAL A 62 3.41 -5.37 -21.47
N VAL A 63 3.23 -4.81 -20.29
CA VAL A 63 3.08 -5.55 -19.03
C VAL A 63 1.73 -5.24 -18.42
N LEU A 64 0.93 -6.28 -18.17
CA LEU A 64 -0.31 -6.21 -17.41
C LEU A 64 0.02 -6.43 -15.93
N CYS A 65 -0.20 -5.40 -15.10
CA CYS A 65 -0.10 -5.47 -13.65
C CYS A 65 -1.49 -5.70 -13.06
N VAL A 66 -1.63 -6.73 -12.24
CA VAL A 66 -2.92 -7.11 -11.64
C VAL A 66 -2.73 -7.34 -10.15
N ARG A 67 -3.66 -6.82 -9.35
CA ARG A 67 -3.79 -7.16 -7.93
C ARG A 67 -5.26 -7.40 -7.60
N GLY A 68 -5.54 -8.45 -6.85
CA GLY A 68 -6.85 -8.71 -6.26
C GLY A 68 -6.69 -9.14 -4.80
N ASP A 69 -7.67 -8.80 -3.98
CA ASP A 69 -7.71 -9.13 -2.56
C ASP A 69 -9.17 -9.35 -2.14
N ASN A 70 -9.42 -10.38 -1.33
CA ASN A 70 -10.70 -10.70 -0.75
C ASN A 70 -10.62 -10.88 0.78
N THR A 71 -9.77 -10.10 1.42
CA THR A 71 -9.49 -10.19 2.86
C THR A 71 -10.75 -10.08 3.71
N LEU A 72 -11.73 -9.25 3.29
CA LEU A 72 -12.98 -9.08 4.04
C LEU A 72 -13.89 -10.31 3.95
N SER A 73 -14.08 -10.85 2.75
CA SER A 73 -15.05 -11.95 2.51
C SER A 73 -14.41 -13.34 2.53
N GLY A 74 -13.11 -13.45 2.28
CA GLY A 74 -12.41 -14.72 2.12
C GLY A 74 -11.61 -15.18 3.34
N ILE A 75 -11.22 -14.27 4.25
CA ILE A 75 -10.40 -14.63 5.41
C ILE A 75 -11.27 -14.82 6.65
N SER A 76 -11.26 -16.03 7.20
CA SER A 76 -11.88 -16.33 8.50
C SER A 76 -11.10 -15.69 9.66
N SER A 77 -11.73 -15.65 10.85
CA SER A 77 -11.04 -15.18 12.07
C SER A 77 -9.76 -15.97 12.35
N THR A 78 -9.76 -17.29 12.08
CA THR A 78 -8.59 -18.14 12.22
C THR A 78 -7.53 -17.82 11.17
N GLY A 79 -7.94 -17.56 9.93
CA GLY A 79 -7.04 -17.12 8.84
C GLY A 79 -6.38 -15.78 9.15
N MET A 80 -7.11 -14.86 9.76
CA MET A 80 -6.55 -13.57 10.19
C MET A 80 -5.46 -13.76 11.27
N ILE A 81 -5.66 -14.66 12.21
CA ILE A 81 -4.62 -15.01 13.22
C ILE A 81 -3.39 -15.62 12.56
N ALA A 82 -3.58 -16.50 11.57
CA ALA A 82 -2.47 -17.09 10.81
C ALA A 82 -1.68 -16.01 10.06
N LEU A 83 -2.37 -15.06 9.42
CA LEU A 83 -1.74 -13.93 8.73
C LEU A 83 -0.91 -13.05 9.69
N ILE A 84 -1.44 -12.74 10.86
CA ILE A 84 -0.72 -11.99 11.91
C ILE A 84 0.55 -12.73 12.30
N ARG A 85 0.48 -14.05 12.47
CA ARG A 85 1.64 -14.89 12.81
C ARG A 85 2.74 -14.81 11.76
N GLU A 86 2.39 -14.81 10.48
CA GLU A 86 3.37 -14.69 9.38
C GLU A 86 4.02 -13.31 9.30
N MET A 87 3.32 -12.27 9.75
CA MET A 87 3.81 -10.90 9.75
C MET A 87 4.70 -10.56 10.94
N CYS A 88 4.66 -11.36 12.01
CA CYS A 88 5.40 -11.13 13.26
C CYS A 88 6.59 -12.09 13.41
N HIS A 89 7.61 -11.65 14.13
CA HIS A 89 8.69 -12.55 14.54
C HIS A 89 8.15 -13.65 15.45
N GLY A 90 8.37 -14.93 15.07
CA GLY A 90 7.74 -16.08 15.71
C GLY A 90 8.10 -16.28 17.19
N GLU A 91 9.26 -15.79 17.64
CA GLU A 91 9.75 -15.95 19.00
C GLU A 91 9.68 -14.67 19.83
N PHE A 92 9.85 -13.50 19.20
CA PHE A 92 10.01 -12.23 19.93
C PHE A 92 8.78 -11.30 19.82
N GLU A 93 7.82 -11.60 18.94
CA GLU A 93 6.64 -10.76 18.76
C GLU A 93 5.34 -11.53 18.93
N TYR A 94 5.16 -12.62 18.17
CA TYR A 94 3.92 -13.37 18.16
C TYR A 94 3.51 -13.92 19.55
N PRO A 95 4.41 -14.51 20.39
CA PRO A 95 4.04 -15.03 21.69
C PRO A 95 3.53 -13.97 22.66
N PHE A 96 3.86 -12.70 22.43
CA PHE A 96 3.41 -11.57 23.26
C PHE A 96 2.11 -10.95 22.75
N GLY A 97 1.47 -11.55 21.75
CA GLY A 97 0.18 -11.11 21.24
C GLY A 97 0.25 -9.85 20.40
N LEU A 98 1.39 -9.56 19.76
CA LEU A 98 1.48 -8.42 18.86
C LEU A 98 0.50 -8.61 17.69
N THR A 99 -0.34 -7.60 17.48
CA THR A 99 -1.25 -7.51 16.33
C THR A 99 -0.80 -6.37 15.42
N THR A 100 -1.26 -6.35 14.17
CA THR A 100 -0.95 -5.26 13.25
C THR A 100 -1.32 -3.88 13.85
N PRO A 101 -2.53 -3.65 14.39
CA PRO A 101 -2.84 -2.39 15.08
C PRO A 101 -1.93 -2.13 16.29
N GLY A 102 -1.53 -3.18 17.04
CA GLY A 102 -0.62 -3.07 18.16
C GLY A 102 0.77 -2.58 17.75
N GLY A 103 1.33 -3.13 16.68
CA GLY A 103 2.63 -2.69 16.14
C GLY A 103 2.63 -1.23 15.70
N TYR A 104 1.62 -0.82 14.93
CA TYR A 104 1.47 0.58 14.53
C TYR A 104 1.15 1.52 15.70
N ALA A 105 0.50 1.03 16.75
CA ALA A 105 0.28 1.81 17.96
C ALA A 105 1.58 2.07 18.72
N LEU A 106 2.48 1.10 18.82
CA LEU A 106 3.81 1.28 19.39
C LEU A 106 4.63 2.31 18.60
N MET A 107 4.59 2.23 17.28
CA MET A 107 5.21 3.21 16.38
C MET A 107 4.62 4.61 16.58
N ALA A 108 3.29 4.73 16.64
CA ALA A 108 2.62 5.99 16.87
C ALA A 108 2.95 6.57 18.26
N GLN A 109 3.02 5.73 19.28
CA GLN A 109 3.41 6.14 20.64
C GLN A 109 4.84 6.70 20.67
N ARG A 110 5.76 6.03 20.00
CA ARG A 110 7.14 6.45 19.87
C ARG A 110 7.24 7.79 19.13
N TYR A 111 6.55 7.91 18.01
CA TYR A 111 6.46 9.15 17.23
C TYR A 111 5.96 10.33 18.07
N LEU A 112 4.84 10.18 18.78
CA LEU A 112 4.29 11.23 19.62
C LEU A 112 5.23 11.63 20.76
N HIS A 113 6.01 10.69 21.29
CA HIS A 113 7.00 10.95 22.34
C HIS A 113 8.19 11.76 21.81
N GLU A 114 8.76 11.38 20.68
CA GLU A 114 9.99 11.97 20.12
C GLU A 114 9.72 13.30 19.40
N SER A 115 8.69 13.34 18.56
CA SER A 115 8.35 14.54 17.76
C SER A 115 7.65 15.64 18.58
N LYS A 116 7.26 15.35 19.84
CA LYS A 116 6.32 16.18 20.61
C LYS A 116 4.98 16.40 19.88
N GLY A 117 4.68 15.51 18.96
CA GLY A 117 3.43 15.47 18.23
C GLY A 117 2.23 15.28 19.16
N LYS A 118 1.06 15.61 18.66
CA LYS A 118 -0.18 15.45 19.39
C LYS A 118 -1.08 14.43 18.70
N ARG A 119 -1.99 13.85 19.48
CA ARG A 119 -2.99 12.90 18.96
C ARG A 119 -3.85 13.55 17.85
N GLU A 120 -4.06 14.86 17.92
CA GLU A 120 -4.80 15.65 16.95
C GLU A 120 -4.15 15.64 15.55
N HIS A 121 -2.83 15.46 15.46
CA HIS A 121 -2.15 15.34 14.16
C HIS A 121 -2.57 14.06 13.43
N LEU A 122 -2.69 12.94 14.14
CA LEU A 122 -3.23 11.70 13.56
C LEU A 122 -4.70 11.87 13.16
N ALA A 123 -5.48 12.53 14.04
CA ALA A 123 -6.90 12.77 13.80
C ALA A 123 -7.12 13.68 12.57
N SER A 124 -6.25 14.67 12.34
CA SER A 124 -6.34 15.54 11.15
C SER A 124 -6.18 14.77 9.85
N VAL A 125 -5.28 13.77 9.82
CA VAL A 125 -5.15 12.88 8.66
C VAL A 125 -6.46 12.12 8.40
N ALA A 126 -7.09 11.57 9.45
CA ALA A 126 -8.34 10.83 9.31
C ALA A 126 -9.48 11.71 8.76
N VAL A 127 -9.61 12.94 9.26
CA VAL A 127 -10.61 13.92 8.80
C VAL A 127 -10.35 14.32 7.35
N THR A 128 -9.10 14.63 6.99
CA THR A 128 -8.72 14.99 5.62
C THR A 128 -9.01 13.86 4.63
N MET A 129 -8.67 12.61 4.98
CA MET A 129 -8.98 11.46 4.13
C MET A 129 -10.49 11.25 3.96
N ARG A 130 -11.28 11.53 4.99
CA ARG A 130 -12.74 11.48 4.89
C ARG A 130 -13.30 12.56 3.96
N GLN A 131 -12.77 13.77 4.00
CA GLN A 131 -13.15 14.85 3.08
C GLN A 131 -12.83 14.46 1.62
N HIS A 132 -11.66 13.83 1.37
CA HIS A 132 -11.33 13.31 0.05
C HIS A 132 -12.26 12.16 -0.38
N ALA A 133 -12.63 11.28 0.54
CA ALA A 133 -13.57 10.18 0.27
C ALA A 133 -14.96 10.70 -0.11
N GLN A 134 -15.43 11.79 0.50
CA GLN A 134 -16.72 12.42 0.16
C GLN A 134 -16.77 12.94 -1.29
N MET A 135 -15.64 13.34 -1.85
CA MET A 135 -15.53 13.76 -3.25
C MET A 135 -15.48 12.59 -4.25
N LYS A 136 -15.32 11.35 -3.77
CA LYS A 136 -15.19 10.17 -4.61
C LYS A 136 -16.49 9.36 -4.63
N GLU A 137 -17.05 9.12 -5.83
CA GLU A 137 -18.34 8.44 -6.00
C GLU A 137 -18.38 7.05 -5.36
N ASN A 138 -17.35 6.24 -5.58
CA ASN A 138 -17.25 4.85 -5.14
C ASN A 138 -16.47 4.65 -3.83
N ALA A 139 -16.26 5.69 -3.01
CA ALA A 139 -15.67 5.52 -1.70
C ALA A 139 -16.62 4.77 -0.77
N MET A 140 -16.09 3.84 0.02
CA MET A 140 -16.88 2.99 0.93
C MET A 140 -17.52 3.77 2.07
N ASN A 141 -16.88 4.83 2.55
CA ASN A 141 -17.33 5.57 3.73
C ASN A 141 -17.25 7.08 3.48
N LYS A 142 -18.41 7.72 3.43
CA LYS A 142 -18.58 9.15 3.12
C LYS A 142 -19.31 9.94 4.19
N ASP A 143 -19.65 9.31 5.32
CA ASP A 143 -20.30 9.99 6.43
C ASP A 143 -19.40 11.12 6.96
N ASP A 144 -19.99 12.17 7.46
CA ASP A 144 -19.24 13.25 8.07
C ASP A 144 -18.35 12.74 9.21
N LEU A 145 -17.18 13.32 9.33
CA LEU A 145 -16.20 12.97 10.35
C LEU A 145 -15.52 14.24 10.87
N THR A 146 -15.70 14.53 12.14
CA THR A 146 -15.08 15.67 12.82
C THR A 146 -13.86 15.24 13.63
N MET A 147 -13.06 16.21 14.05
CA MET A 147 -11.96 15.96 14.99
C MET A 147 -12.46 15.35 16.31
N ASP A 148 -13.57 15.85 16.83
CA ASP A 148 -14.16 15.34 18.08
C ASP A 148 -14.63 13.89 17.95
N ASP A 149 -15.19 13.51 16.79
CA ASP A 149 -15.56 12.12 16.52
C ASP A 149 -14.35 11.20 16.55
N VAL A 150 -13.22 11.63 15.98
CA VAL A 150 -11.98 10.83 15.97
C VAL A 150 -11.39 10.77 17.37
N MET A 151 -11.30 11.90 18.07
CA MET A 151 -10.72 11.99 19.41
C MET A 151 -11.53 11.24 20.46
N GLY A 152 -12.87 11.25 20.34
CA GLY A 152 -13.80 10.55 21.23
C GLY A 152 -14.05 9.09 20.87
N ALA A 153 -13.48 8.59 19.76
CA ALA A 153 -13.71 7.23 19.30
C ALA A 153 -13.05 6.17 20.18
N ARG A 154 -13.62 4.95 20.15
CA ARG A 154 -13.06 3.81 20.87
C ARG A 154 -11.63 3.52 20.40
N LEU A 155 -10.71 3.41 21.36
CA LEU A 155 -9.36 2.91 21.12
C LEU A 155 -9.38 1.46 20.64
N LEU A 156 -8.57 1.16 19.64
CA LEU A 156 -8.25 -0.21 19.24
C LEU A 156 -6.94 -0.67 19.89
N ALA A 157 -5.92 0.16 19.82
CA ALA A 157 -4.64 0.01 20.51
C ALA A 157 -4.10 1.43 20.75
N SER A 158 -3.93 1.83 22.03
CA SER A 158 -3.52 3.20 22.35
C SER A 158 -2.19 3.58 21.68
N PRO A 159 -2.11 4.75 20.98
CA PRO A 159 -3.06 5.86 20.93
C PRO A 159 -4.08 5.78 19.77
N LEU A 160 -4.15 4.69 19.02
CA LEU A 160 -4.96 4.56 17.81
C LEU A 160 -6.42 4.22 18.10
N THR A 161 -7.33 4.94 17.47
CA THR A 161 -8.75 4.64 17.41
C THR A 161 -9.12 3.88 16.15
N LYS A 162 -10.39 3.48 16.01
CA LYS A 162 -10.90 2.86 14.79
C LYS A 162 -10.72 3.71 13.54
N PHE A 163 -10.65 5.05 13.68
CA PHE A 163 -10.50 5.97 12.55
C PHE A 163 -9.02 6.17 12.12
N ASP A 164 -8.08 5.70 12.94
CA ASP A 164 -6.67 5.72 12.60
C ASP A 164 -6.21 4.50 11.78
N CYS A 165 -7.07 3.51 11.65
CA CYS A 165 -6.82 2.26 10.95
C CYS A 165 -7.59 2.21 9.64
N SER A 166 -7.00 1.62 8.60
CA SER A 166 -7.69 1.36 7.34
C SER A 166 -8.82 0.34 7.53
N ILE A 167 -9.82 0.42 6.67
CA ILE A 167 -10.92 -0.54 6.63
C ILE A 167 -10.44 -1.79 5.89
N ILE A 168 -10.74 -2.97 6.44
CA ILE A 168 -10.57 -4.23 5.71
C ILE A 168 -11.62 -4.26 4.60
N SER A 169 -11.21 -4.51 3.37
CA SER A 169 -12.07 -4.49 2.19
C SER A 169 -11.65 -5.55 1.18
N ASP A 170 -12.59 -5.87 0.29
CA ASP A 170 -12.31 -6.64 -0.91
C ASP A 170 -12.14 -5.69 -2.09
N GLY A 171 -11.27 -6.05 -3.02
CA GLY A 171 -11.09 -5.24 -4.21
C GLY A 171 -10.01 -5.75 -5.13
N GLY A 172 -9.99 -5.20 -6.33
CA GLY A 172 -8.97 -5.50 -7.31
C GLY A 172 -8.74 -4.35 -8.26
N ALA A 173 -7.55 -4.29 -8.80
CA ALA A 173 -7.16 -3.30 -9.80
C ALA A 173 -6.21 -3.91 -10.82
N ALA A 174 -6.26 -3.37 -12.03
CA ALA A 174 -5.32 -3.71 -13.08
C ALA A 174 -4.91 -2.46 -13.85
N PHE A 175 -3.67 -2.43 -14.29
CA PHE A 175 -3.16 -1.36 -15.16
C PHE A 175 -2.11 -1.92 -16.12
N ILE A 176 -1.86 -1.18 -17.18
CA ILE A 176 -0.88 -1.56 -18.20
C ILE A 176 0.29 -0.58 -18.17
N VAL A 177 1.50 -1.14 -18.17
CA VAL A 177 2.74 -0.40 -18.37
C VAL A 177 3.31 -0.74 -19.74
N THR A 178 3.72 0.29 -20.49
CA THR A 178 4.29 0.14 -21.82
C THR A 178 5.13 1.36 -22.20
N THR A 179 5.83 1.31 -23.33
CA THR A 179 6.53 2.49 -23.85
C THR A 179 5.56 3.54 -24.38
N ALA A 180 5.97 4.82 -24.38
CA ALA A 180 5.19 5.91 -24.94
C ALA A 180 4.82 5.67 -26.43
N ALA A 181 5.76 5.11 -27.21
CA ALA A 181 5.54 4.77 -28.61
C ALA A 181 4.43 3.71 -28.76
N LYS A 182 4.49 2.64 -27.98
CA LYS A 182 3.51 1.56 -28.00
C LYS A 182 2.14 2.03 -27.49
N ALA A 183 2.10 2.87 -26.47
CA ALA A 183 0.87 3.48 -25.98
C ALA A 183 0.16 4.32 -27.06
N LYS A 184 0.93 5.03 -27.88
CA LYS A 184 0.41 5.79 -29.02
C LYS A 184 -0.14 4.87 -30.13
N GLU A 185 0.62 3.81 -30.47
CA GLU A 185 0.19 2.79 -31.45
C GLU A 185 -1.14 2.13 -31.07
N LEU A 186 -1.33 1.82 -29.79
CA LEU A 186 -2.54 1.17 -29.26
C LEU A 186 -3.80 2.07 -29.26
N GLY A 187 -3.69 3.32 -29.68
CA GLY A 187 -4.83 4.21 -29.92
C GLY A 187 -5.67 4.49 -28.67
N ARG A 188 -5.05 4.72 -27.54
CA ARG A 188 -5.67 4.95 -26.24
C ARG A 188 -6.67 6.12 -26.23
N LYS A 189 -7.68 6.02 -25.37
CA LYS A 189 -8.71 7.05 -25.18
C LYS A 189 -8.31 8.19 -24.24
N ARG A 190 -7.23 8.04 -23.45
CA ARG A 190 -6.76 9.01 -22.46
C ARG A 190 -5.27 9.26 -22.62
N ASP A 191 -4.80 10.41 -22.19
CA ASP A 191 -3.37 10.69 -22.15
C ASP A 191 -2.62 9.73 -21.22
N PRO A 192 -1.38 9.30 -21.54
CA PRO A 192 -0.63 8.40 -20.69
C PRO A 192 -0.18 9.13 -19.43
N ILE A 193 -0.09 8.36 -18.35
CA ILE A 193 0.63 8.77 -17.16
C ILE A 193 2.06 8.26 -17.31
N TYR A 194 3.03 9.14 -17.16
CA TYR A 194 4.44 8.79 -17.31
C TYR A 194 5.07 8.47 -15.95
N LEU A 195 5.83 7.38 -15.89
CA LEU A 195 6.71 7.09 -14.77
C LEU A 195 8.02 7.86 -14.97
N HIS A 196 8.22 8.94 -14.21
CA HIS A 196 9.43 9.77 -14.29
C HIS A 196 10.57 9.25 -13.43
N GLY A 197 10.26 8.71 -12.27
CA GLY A 197 11.26 8.20 -11.36
C GLY A 197 10.73 7.12 -10.44
N MET A 198 11.65 6.34 -9.88
CA MET A 198 11.33 5.28 -8.93
C MET A 198 12.46 5.11 -7.92
N GLY A 199 12.09 4.68 -6.72
CA GLY A 199 13.02 4.38 -5.65
C GLY A 199 12.47 3.33 -4.71
N GLN A 200 13.37 2.65 -4.02
CA GLN A 200 13.06 1.67 -3.00
C GLN A 200 14.01 1.86 -1.83
N GLY A 201 13.45 1.80 -0.62
CA GLY A 201 14.18 1.79 0.65
C GLY A 201 13.69 0.63 1.51
N PHE A 202 14.54 0.14 2.38
CA PHE A 202 14.24 -0.91 3.34
C PHE A 202 14.91 -0.60 4.67
N SER A 203 14.24 -0.86 5.77
CA SER A 203 14.80 -0.74 7.11
C SER A 203 14.75 -2.05 7.87
N HIS A 204 13.56 -2.60 8.11
CA HIS A 204 13.36 -3.81 8.92
C HIS A 204 12.09 -4.54 8.47
N GLN A 205 12.01 -5.82 8.80
CA GLN A 205 10.82 -6.65 8.61
C GLN A 205 9.98 -6.69 9.89
N TYR A 206 10.62 -6.85 11.03
CA TYR A 206 9.97 -7.02 12.31
C TYR A 206 10.14 -5.78 13.20
N LEU A 207 9.12 -5.43 13.95
CA LEU A 207 9.16 -4.28 14.86
C LEU A 207 10.30 -4.39 15.89
N THR A 208 10.57 -5.59 16.37
CA THR A 208 11.67 -5.87 17.29
C THR A 208 13.07 -5.67 16.69
N SER A 209 13.16 -5.54 15.37
CA SER A 209 14.40 -5.21 14.65
C SER A 209 14.55 -3.71 14.36
N CYS A 210 13.57 -2.91 14.78
CA CYS A 210 13.59 -1.46 14.63
C CYS A 210 14.12 -0.81 15.90
N GLU A 211 15.27 -0.14 15.81
CA GLU A 211 15.90 0.50 16.97
C GLU A 211 15.24 1.85 17.29
N ASP A 212 14.91 2.63 16.25
CA ASP A 212 14.37 3.97 16.39
C ASP A 212 13.57 4.40 15.13
N LEU A 213 13.02 5.62 15.18
CA LEU A 213 12.31 6.20 14.04
C LEU A 213 13.24 6.61 12.90
N ASP A 214 14.50 6.90 13.17
CA ASP A 214 15.47 7.31 12.15
C ASP A 214 15.71 6.22 11.12
N GLN A 215 15.63 4.93 11.53
CA GLN A 215 15.67 3.82 10.58
C GLN A 215 14.48 3.84 9.61
N ILE A 216 13.27 4.16 10.11
CA ILE A 216 12.06 4.27 9.28
C ILE A 216 12.21 5.45 8.33
N TYR A 217 12.58 6.62 8.84
CA TYR A 217 12.82 7.80 8.01
C TYR A 217 13.91 7.56 6.97
N GLY A 218 15.01 6.91 7.34
CA GLY A 218 16.10 6.57 6.42
C GLY A 218 15.67 5.70 5.24
N ALA A 219 14.75 4.75 5.46
CA ALA A 219 14.18 3.93 4.39
C ALA A 219 13.30 4.77 3.46
N ILE A 220 12.44 5.63 4.02
CA ILE A 220 11.55 6.53 3.27
C ILE A 220 12.37 7.53 2.46
N GLN A 221 13.36 8.20 3.07
CA GLN A 221 14.27 9.12 2.41
C GLN A 221 15.04 8.46 1.27
N THR A 222 15.60 7.27 1.52
CA THR A 222 16.31 6.50 0.48
C THR A 222 15.43 6.22 -0.73
N SER A 223 14.16 5.89 -0.50
CA SER A 223 13.18 5.67 -1.56
C SER A 223 12.87 6.96 -2.31
N GLY A 224 12.55 8.03 -1.58
CA GLY A 224 12.20 9.34 -2.12
C GLY A 224 13.37 9.96 -2.90
N ASP A 225 14.56 9.99 -2.33
CA ASP A 225 15.76 10.56 -2.97
C ASP A 225 16.09 9.87 -4.30
N LYS A 226 15.98 8.53 -4.33
CA LYS A 226 16.18 7.78 -5.58
C LYS A 226 15.13 8.12 -6.62
N ALA A 227 13.87 8.22 -6.21
CA ALA A 227 12.76 8.55 -7.11
C ALA A 227 12.93 9.96 -7.68
N PHE A 228 13.16 10.97 -6.85
CA PHE A 228 13.40 12.35 -7.27
C PHE A 228 14.64 12.49 -8.15
N LYS A 229 15.76 11.86 -7.75
CA LYS A 229 17.00 11.87 -8.55
C LYS A 229 16.78 11.24 -9.93
N THR A 230 16.08 10.11 -10.00
CA THR A 230 15.81 9.43 -11.27
C THR A 230 14.87 10.25 -12.16
N ALA A 231 13.91 10.95 -11.55
CA ALA A 231 12.99 11.84 -12.25
C ALA A 231 13.64 13.16 -12.71
N GLY A 232 14.77 13.56 -12.12
CA GLY A 232 15.33 14.89 -12.29
C GLY A 232 14.45 15.99 -11.68
N MET A 233 13.71 15.64 -10.62
CA MET A 233 12.73 16.50 -9.93
C MET A 233 13.11 16.65 -8.46
N THR A 234 12.37 17.53 -7.78
CA THR A 234 12.45 17.75 -6.34
C THR A 234 11.07 17.62 -5.71
N ASN A 235 11.00 17.57 -4.39
CA ASN A 235 9.73 17.60 -3.65
C ASN A 235 8.86 18.84 -3.97
N LYS A 236 9.46 19.95 -4.40
CA LYS A 236 8.75 21.19 -4.78
C LYS A 236 8.00 21.08 -6.11
N ASP A 237 8.31 20.09 -6.90
CA ASP A 237 7.68 19.85 -8.20
C ASP A 237 6.47 18.92 -8.08
N VAL A 238 6.09 18.54 -6.84
CA VAL A 238 4.97 17.64 -6.57
C VAL A 238 3.72 18.43 -6.26
N ASP A 239 2.72 18.31 -7.11
CA ASP A 239 1.39 18.93 -6.93
C ASP A 239 0.43 18.07 -6.12
N ILE A 240 0.50 16.74 -6.27
CA ILE A 240 -0.39 15.77 -5.63
C ILE A 240 0.42 14.59 -5.09
N THR A 241 0.17 14.23 -3.85
CA THR A 241 0.79 13.07 -3.19
C THR A 241 -0.26 12.02 -2.85
N CYS A 242 -0.01 10.77 -3.27
CA CYS A 242 -0.79 9.62 -2.86
C CYS A 242 0.06 8.77 -1.91
N LEU A 243 -0.28 8.80 -0.63
CA LEU A 243 0.44 8.10 0.43
C LEU A 243 -0.31 6.84 0.86
N TYR A 244 0.42 5.87 1.40
CA TYR A 244 -0.16 4.65 1.94
C TYR A 244 -0.68 4.89 3.36
N ASP A 245 -1.99 4.91 3.52
CA ASP A 245 -2.65 5.24 4.78
C ASP A 245 -3.21 4.02 5.53
N CYS A 246 -2.51 2.90 5.51
CA CYS A 246 -2.91 1.72 6.29
C CYS A 246 -3.19 2.05 7.76
N PHE A 247 -2.39 2.94 8.33
CA PHE A 247 -2.61 3.63 9.61
C PHE A 247 -2.22 5.09 9.45
N LYS A 248 -2.88 5.98 10.17
CA LYS A 248 -2.64 7.44 10.01
C LYS A 248 -1.22 7.86 10.38
N ILE A 249 -0.55 7.12 11.25
CA ILE A 249 0.87 7.33 11.55
C ILE A 249 1.77 7.11 10.32
N THR A 250 1.45 6.14 9.46
CA THR A 250 2.23 5.89 8.24
C THR A 250 2.24 7.10 7.33
N THR A 251 1.08 7.75 7.14
CA THR A 251 0.95 8.96 6.35
C THR A 251 1.85 10.10 6.88
N LEU A 252 1.91 10.28 8.20
CA LEU A 252 2.77 11.31 8.79
C LEU A 252 4.26 10.99 8.56
N LEU A 253 4.66 9.74 8.79
CA LEU A 253 6.05 9.31 8.58
C LEU A 253 6.48 9.44 7.11
N GLU A 254 5.59 9.12 6.16
CA GLU A 254 5.86 9.26 4.73
C GLU A 254 5.97 10.73 4.32
N LEU A 255 5.08 11.60 4.81
CA LEU A 255 5.15 13.04 4.54
C LEU A 255 6.47 13.64 5.04
N GLU A 256 6.81 13.35 6.29
CA GLU A 256 8.03 13.86 6.92
C GLU A 256 9.30 13.26 6.28
N GLY A 257 9.31 11.95 6.04
CA GLY A 257 10.45 11.26 5.45
C GLY A 257 10.75 11.67 4.01
N CYS A 258 9.73 12.01 3.22
CA CYS A 258 9.89 12.53 1.86
C CYS A 258 10.03 14.07 1.80
N LEU A 259 10.00 14.76 2.93
CA LEU A 259 10.05 16.25 3.01
C LEU A 259 8.96 16.91 2.16
N LEU A 260 7.74 16.37 2.19
CA LEU A 260 6.59 16.84 1.40
C LEU A 260 5.69 17.83 2.17
N TYR A 261 6.24 18.57 3.09
CA TYR A 261 5.56 19.54 3.95
C TYR A 261 6.19 20.93 3.84
#